data_614ec4de8b2e268f473900e1f3ceba26
#
_entry.id   614ec4de8b2e268f473900e1f3ceba26
#
_cell.length_a   1.000
_cell.length_b   1.000
_cell.length_c   1.000
_cell.angle_alpha   90.00
_cell.angle_beta   90.00
_cell.angle_gamma   90.00
#
_symmetry.space_group_name_H-M   'P 1'
#
loop_
_entity.id
_entity.type
_entity.pdbx_description
1 polymer ?
#
loop_
_entity_poly.entity_id
_entity_poly.type
_entity_poly.pdbx_seq_one_letter_code
_entity_poly.pdbx_strand_id
1 'polypeptide(L)'
;MSPAAARRAGIVTRLRAFGRERRGIAAIEFAVLLPLFLILYLGTFEVGQGIAIKLNNGLAARTVADLASQYTNIYNADMTNILGASTTVMAPYPTQPFSVTVSEVTVDDKGNATITWSDSLNGTARSVGQSVTLPAGMNTPGASLIWGETQYVYTPGLGYVLTGSITLSSQIFMSPRNAPSVLRTNS
;
A
#
# COMPACT_ATOMS: atom_id res chain seq x y z
N MET A 1 23.94 58.87 -46.70
CA MET A 1 23.49 58.22 -45.44
C MET A 1 24.47 57.10 -45.13
N SER A 2 25.14 57.20 -44.00
CA SER A 2 26.18 56.23 -43.61
C SER A 2 25.56 54.86 -43.29
N PRO A 3 26.16 53.73 -43.75
CA PRO A 3 25.63 52.38 -43.52
C PRO A 3 25.51 52.01 -42.01
N ALA A 4 26.23 52.72 -41.15
CA ALA A 4 26.16 52.58 -39.70
C ALA A 4 24.85 53.10 -39.07
N ALA A 5 24.22 54.12 -39.68
CA ALA A 5 22.94 54.66 -39.21
C ALA A 5 21.75 53.73 -39.53
N ALA A 6 21.80 53.08 -40.67
CA ALA A 6 20.77 52.12 -41.07
C ALA A 6 20.80 50.83 -40.20
N ARG A 7 21.98 50.36 -39.80
CA ARG A 7 22.12 49.22 -38.89
C ARG A 7 21.61 49.52 -37.46
N ARG A 8 21.87 50.71 -36.92
CA ARG A 8 21.38 51.14 -35.61
C ARG A 8 19.85 51.27 -35.57
N ALA A 9 19.25 51.82 -36.64
CA ALA A 9 17.78 51.91 -36.74
C ALA A 9 17.10 50.53 -36.73
N GLY A 10 17.69 49.54 -37.41
CA GLY A 10 17.19 48.18 -37.45
C GLY A 10 17.24 47.45 -36.08
N ILE A 11 18.28 47.68 -35.29
CA ILE A 11 18.43 47.08 -33.94
C ILE A 11 17.41 47.69 -32.98
N VAL A 12 17.25 49.00 -32.96
CA VAL A 12 16.29 49.70 -32.09
C VAL A 12 14.84 49.31 -32.42
N THR A 13 14.52 49.13 -33.72
CA THR A 13 13.18 48.67 -34.16
C THR A 13 12.93 47.25 -33.72
N ARG A 14 13.91 46.33 -33.80
CA ARG A 14 13.79 44.96 -33.32
C ARG A 14 13.65 44.89 -31.81
N LEU A 15 14.41 45.69 -31.04
CA LEU A 15 14.28 45.76 -29.57
C LEU A 15 12.91 46.30 -29.13
N ARG A 16 12.33 47.28 -29.85
CA ARG A 16 10.99 47.76 -29.58
C ARG A 16 9.89 46.74 -29.97
N ALA A 17 10.10 45.94 -30.99
CA ALA A 17 9.22 44.86 -31.35
C ALA A 17 9.22 43.75 -30.26
N PHE A 18 10.38 43.42 -29.68
CA PHE A 18 10.47 42.48 -28.58
C PHE A 18 9.72 42.93 -27.32
N GLY A 19 9.80 44.22 -26.97
CA GLY A 19 9.06 44.77 -25.80
C GLY A 19 7.54 44.83 -25.98
N ARG A 20 7.02 44.59 -27.17
CA ARG A 20 5.59 44.60 -27.51
C ARG A 20 4.99 43.21 -27.71
N GLU A 21 5.80 42.19 -27.61
CA GLU A 21 5.39 40.79 -27.86
C GLU A 21 4.78 40.20 -26.61
N ARG A 22 3.44 40.26 -26.50
CA ARG A 22 2.65 39.67 -25.39
C ARG A 22 2.87 38.17 -25.25
N ARG A 23 3.40 37.49 -26.28
CA ARG A 23 3.76 36.06 -26.23
C ARG A 23 4.88 35.76 -25.21
N GLY A 24 5.81 36.70 -24.99
CA GLY A 24 6.85 36.55 -23.96
C GLY A 24 6.30 36.59 -22.54
N ILE A 25 5.26 37.38 -22.30
CA ILE A 25 4.63 37.50 -20.98
C ILE A 25 3.92 36.18 -20.60
N ALA A 26 3.15 35.61 -21.52
CA ALA A 26 2.48 34.32 -21.30
C ALA A 26 3.49 33.17 -21.04
N ALA A 27 4.64 33.19 -21.69
CA ALA A 27 5.70 32.20 -21.45
C ALA A 27 6.30 32.35 -20.03
N ILE A 28 6.47 33.57 -19.54
CA ILE A 28 6.94 33.83 -18.17
C ILE A 28 5.89 33.41 -17.15
N GLU A 29 4.62 33.76 -17.36
CA GLU A 29 3.50 33.35 -16.52
C GLU A 29 3.42 31.82 -16.42
N PHE A 30 3.51 31.11 -17.55
CA PHE A 30 3.53 29.66 -17.58
C PHE A 30 4.75 29.10 -16.84
N ALA A 31 5.94 29.66 -17.06
CA ALA A 31 7.18 29.22 -16.40
C ALA A 31 7.14 29.34 -14.87
N VAL A 32 6.42 30.35 -14.35
CA VAL A 32 6.22 30.52 -12.91
C VAL A 32 5.21 29.52 -12.35
N LEU A 33 4.17 29.18 -13.12
CA LEU A 33 3.13 28.22 -12.70
C LEU A 33 3.57 26.77 -12.90
N LEU A 34 4.45 26.51 -13.85
CA LEU A 34 4.90 25.14 -14.20
C LEU A 34 5.44 24.35 -12.99
N PRO A 35 6.32 24.87 -12.11
CA PRO A 35 6.77 24.14 -10.93
C PRO A 35 5.61 23.75 -10.01
N LEU A 36 4.63 24.62 -9.81
CA LEU A 36 3.45 24.34 -9.00
C LEU A 36 2.63 23.18 -9.61
N PHE A 37 2.38 23.22 -10.91
CA PHE A 37 1.66 22.13 -11.59
C PHE A 37 2.42 20.82 -11.55
N LEU A 38 3.75 20.84 -11.68
CA LEU A 38 4.57 19.64 -11.54
C LEU A 38 4.47 19.04 -10.14
N ILE A 39 4.55 19.85 -9.09
CA ILE A 39 4.40 19.38 -7.70
C ILE A 39 3.02 18.76 -7.49
N LEU A 40 1.96 19.41 -7.96
CA LEU A 40 0.60 18.89 -7.84
C LEU A 40 0.42 17.58 -8.63
N TYR A 41 0.94 17.53 -9.86
CA TYR A 41 0.87 16.33 -10.69
C TYR A 41 1.61 15.15 -10.07
N LEU A 42 2.87 15.35 -9.69
CA LEU A 42 3.70 14.31 -9.08
C LEU A 42 3.15 13.88 -7.72
N GLY A 43 2.67 14.82 -6.90
CA GLY A 43 2.04 14.52 -5.62
C GLY A 43 0.75 13.70 -5.77
N THR A 44 -0.08 14.02 -6.75
CA THR A 44 -1.28 13.23 -7.05
C THR A 44 -0.92 11.81 -7.48
N PHE A 45 0.14 11.65 -8.26
CA PHE A 45 0.65 10.35 -8.69
C PHE A 45 1.15 9.51 -7.50
N GLU A 46 1.97 10.09 -6.60
CA GLU A 46 2.47 9.42 -5.39
C GLU A 46 1.32 8.97 -4.47
N VAL A 47 0.37 9.85 -4.20
CA VAL A 47 -0.81 9.52 -3.38
C VAL A 47 -1.65 8.43 -4.04
N GLY A 48 -1.87 8.51 -5.36
CA GLY A 48 -2.59 7.50 -6.12
C GLY A 48 -1.96 6.12 -6.03
N GLN A 49 -0.63 6.03 -6.13
CA GLN A 49 0.10 4.77 -5.93
C GLN A 49 -0.07 4.24 -4.48
N GLY A 50 0.06 5.10 -3.48
CA GLY A 50 -0.14 4.71 -2.08
C GLY A 50 -1.54 4.13 -1.82
N ILE A 51 -2.57 4.74 -2.40
CA ILE A 51 -3.96 4.24 -2.32
C ILE A 51 -4.10 2.89 -3.01
N ALA A 52 -3.55 2.73 -4.21
CA ALA A 52 -3.61 1.47 -4.95
C ALA A 52 -2.91 0.33 -4.20
N ILE A 53 -1.73 0.58 -3.64
CA ILE A 53 -1.01 -0.38 -2.78
C ILE A 53 -1.84 -0.72 -1.53
N LYS A 54 -2.46 0.26 -0.89
CA LYS A 54 -3.33 0.03 0.27
C LYS A 54 -4.53 -0.86 -0.04
N LEU A 55 -5.14 -0.70 -1.22
CA LEU A 55 -6.24 -1.56 -1.67
C LEU A 55 -5.76 -2.99 -1.91
N ASN A 56 -4.64 -3.19 -2.64
CA ASN A 56 -4.08 -4.51 -2.87
C ASN A 56 -3.64 -5.18 -1.55
N ASN A 57 -3.08 -4.42 -0.63
CA ASN A 57 -2.73 -4.89 0.71
C ASN A 57 -3.97 -5.42 1.46
N GLY A 58 -5.10 -4.72 1.38
CA GLY A 58 -6.38 -5.19 1.94
C GLY A 58 -6.91 -6.44 1.25
N LEU A 59 -6.80 -6.54 -0.08
CA LEU A 59 -7.16 -7.73 -0.83
C LEU A 59 -6.28 -8.92 -0.46
N ALA A 60 -4.97 -8.72 -0.28
CA ALA A 60 -4.04 -9.77 0.13
C ALA A 60 -4.37 -10.32 1.52
N ALA A 61 -4.69 -9.44 2.51
CA ALA A 61 -5.15 -9.86 3.83
C ALA A 61 -6.41 -10.72 3.74
N ARG A 62 -7.35 -10.31 2.88
CA ARG A 62 -8.59 -11.05 2.65
C ARG A 62 -8.33 -12.41 2.00
N THR A 63 -7.45 -12.45 1.00
CA THR A 63 -7.11 -13.69 0.28
C THR A 63 -6.51 -14.73 1.20
N VAL A 64 -5.55 -14.34 2.05
CA VAL A 64 -4.91 -15.30 2.97
C VAL A 64 -5.88 -15.80 4.02
N ALA A 65 -6.74 -14.93 4.57
CA ALA A 65 -7.74 -15.34 5.55
C ALA A 65 -8.83 -16.23 4.92
N ASP A 66 -9.28 -15.90 3.71
CA ASP A 66 -10.29 -16.67 2.99
C ASP A 66 -9.77 -18.06 2.62
N LEU A 67 -8.57 -18.17 2.07
CA LEU A 67 -7.96 -19.45 1.76
C LEU A 67 -7.79 -20.30 3.02
N ALA A 68 -7.19 -19.75 4.08
CA ALA A 68 -7.00 -20.49 5.33
C ALA A 68 -8.33 -20.95 5.95
N SER A 69 -9.40 -20.13 5.85
CA SER A 69 -10.73 -20.47 6.38
C SER A 69 -11.40 -21.65 5.70
N GLN A 70 -10.98 -22.03 4.49
CA GLN A 70 -11.53 -23.14 3.71
C GLN A 70 -10.95 -24.51 4.09
N TYR A 71 -9.84 -24.54 4.80
CA TYR A 71 -9.19 -25.77 5.25
C TYR A 71 -9.79 -26.24 6.57
N THR A 72 -9.78 -27.56 6.77
CA THR A 72 -9.99 -28.20 8.08
C THR A 72 -8.66 -28.46 8.76
N ASN A 73 -7.62 -28.73 7.97
CA ASN A 73 -6.25 -28.91 8.42
C ASN A 73 -5.29 -28.32 7.39
N ILE A 74 -4.34 -27.49 7.83
CA ILE A 74 -3.34 -26.84 6.98
C ILE A 74 -1.98 -27.50 7.23
N TYR A 75 -1.39 -28.10 6.19
CA TYR A 75 -0.05 -28.63 6.20
C TYR A 75 0.96 -27.57 5.72
N ASN A 76 2.27 -27.85 5.85
CA ASN A 76 3.32 -26.90 5.45
C ASN A 76 3.23 -26.49 3.98
N ALA A 77 2.93 -27.43 3.09
CA ALA A 77 2.76 -27.15 1.66
C ALA A 77 1.56 -26.21 1.40
N ASP A 78 0.43 -26.44 2.10
CA ASP A 78 -0.77 -25.61 1.99
C ASP A 78 -0.48 -24.20 2.48
N MET A 79 0.19 -24.07 3.64
CA MET A 79 0.54 -22.76 4.21
C MET A 79 1.46 -21.99 3.25
N THR A 80 2.42 -22.63 2.63
CA THR A 80 3.28 -22.00 1.62
C THR A 80 2.48 -21.47 0.44
N ASN A 81 1.50 -22.24 -0.03
CA ASN A 81 0.60 -21.83 -1.13
C ASN A 81 -0.32 -20.68 -0.69
N ILE A 82 -0.90 -20.74 0.51
CA ILE A 82 -1.78 -19.69 1.06
C ILE A 82 -1.02 -18.36 1.17
N LEU A 83 0.17 -18.39 1.78
CA LEU A 83 1.00 -17.19 1.91
C LEU A 83 1.49 -16.69 0.55
N GLY A 84 1.87 -17.61 -0.36
CA GLY A 84 2.29 -17.30 -1.73
C GLY A 84 1.18 -16.62 -2.55
N ALA A 85 -0.08 -17.03 -2.38
CA ALA A 85 -1.20 -16.41 -3.07
C ALA A 85 -1.34 -14.92 -2.73
N SER A 86 -1.06 -14.51 -1.49
CA SER A 86 -1.12 -13.11 -1.08
C SER A 86 -0.10 -12.23 -1.82
N THR A 87 1.07 -12.78 -2.13
CA THR A 87 2.10 -12.04 -2.89
C THR A 87 1.69 -11.82 -4.35
N THR A 88 0.94 -12.76 -4.93
CA THR A 88 0.41 -12.63 -6.29
C THR A 88 -0.61 -11.49 -6.39
N VAL A 89 -1.42 -11.31 -5.35
CA VAL A 89 -2.39 -10.19 -5.26
C VAL A 89 -1.70 -8.83 -5.21
N MET A 90 -0.48 -8.77 -4.70
CA MET A 90 0.30 -7.51 -4.64
C MET A 90 0.84 -7.06 -5.99
N ALA A 91 0.84 -7.89 -7.03
CA ALA A 91 1.30 -7.47 -8.36
C ALA A 91 0.53 -6.22 -8.85
N PRO A 92 1.21 -5.26 -9.53
CA PRO A 92 2.60 -5.26 -9.98
C PRO A 92 3.63 -4.71 -8.96
N TYR A 93 3.26 -4.54 -7.69
CA TYR A 93 4.14 -3.93 -6.68
C TYR A 93 5.18 -4.92 -6.17
N PRO A 94 6.40 -4.43 -5.80
CA PRO A 94 7.44 -5.26 -5.22
C PRO A 94 6.99 -5.97 -3.95
N THR A 95 7.40 -7.22 -3.77
CA THR A 95 7.02 -8.05 -2.62
C THR A 95 7.99 -7.95 -1.43
N GLN A 96 9.16 -7.34 -1.60
CA GLN A 96 10.14 -7.18 -0.51
C GLN A 96 9.64 -6.31 0.66
N PRO A 97 8.93 -5.18 0.40
CA PRO A 97 8.37 -4.37 1.49
C PRO A 97 7.03 -4.92 2.04
N PHE A 98 6.54 -6.05 1.50
CA PHE A 98 5.28 -6.68 1.87
C PHE A 98 5.51 -7.82 2.85
N SER A 99 4.75 -7.84 3.93
CA SER A 99 4.67 -8.97 4.86
C SER A 99 3.21 -9.36 5.07
N VAL A 100 3.01 -10.66 5.28
CA VAL A 100 1.69 -11.23 5.56
C VAL A 100 1.80 -12.20 6.72
N THR A 101 0.82 -12.15 7.62
CA THR A 101 0.69 -13.09 8.74
C THR A 101 -0.75 -13.63 8.74
N VAL A 102 -0.87 -14.91 8.93
CA VAL A 102 -2.15 -15.58 9.15
C VAL A 102 -2.10 -16.32 10.48
N SER A 103 -3.14 -16.15 11.27
CA SER A 103 -3.24 -16.73 12.61
C SER A 103 -4.64 -17.28 12.83
N GLU A 104 -4.77 -18.32 13.62
CA GLU A 104 -6.04 -18.70 14.24
C GLU A 104 -6.12 -18.14 15.65
N VAL A 105 -7.25 -17.53 15.94
CA VAL A 105 -7.59 -17.00 17.27
C VAL A 105 -8.77 -17.80 17.80
N THR A 106 -8.62 -18.40 18.97
CA THR A 106 -9.69 -19.09 19.67
C THR A 106 -10.14 -18.29 20.88
N VAL A 107 -11.44 -18.29 21.14
CA VAL A 107 -12.06 -17.60 22.28
C VAL A 107 -12.48 -18.62 23.31
N ASP A 108 -11.98 -18.50 24.55
CA ASP A 108 -12.35 -19.38 25.64
C ASP A 108 -13.78 -19.09 26.18
N ASP A 109 -14.26 -19.92 27.10
CA ASP A 109 -15.59 -19.76 27.72
C ASP A 109 -15.75 -18.46 28.51
N LYS A 110 -14.65 -17.78 28.83
CA LYS A 110 -14.61 -16.49 29.54
C LYS A 110 -14.53 -15.30 28.61
N GLY A 111 -14.46 -15.53 27.29
CA GLY A 111 -14.33 -14.48 26.29
C GLY A 111 -12.88 -13.99 26.07
N ASN A 112 -11.86 -14.70 26.58
CA ASN A 112 -10.48 -14.37 26.30
C ASN A 112 -10.04 -14.98 24.96
N ALA A 113 -9.47 -14.15 24.11
CA ALA A 113 -8.99 -14.56 22.80
C ALA A 113 -7.49 -14.84 22.82
N THR A 114 -7.05 -15.98 22.30
CA THR A 114 -5.64 -16.41 22.26
C THR A 114 -5.29 -16.97 20.89
N ILE A 115 -4.01 -16.81 20.50
CA ILE A 115 -3.46 -17.36 19.26
C ILE A 115 -3.30 -18.88 19.41
N THR A 116 -3.93 -19.66 18.52
CA THR A 116 -3.79 -21.12 18.47
C THR A 116 -2.61 -21.54 17.60
N TRP A 117 -2.48 -20.91 16.44
CA TRP A 117 -1.29 -21.01 15.57
C TRP A 117 -1.13 -19.72 14.76
N SER A 118 0.08 -19.52 14.26
CA SER A 118 0.41 -18.36 13.41
C SER A 118 1.55 -18.68 12.48
N ASP A 119 1.43 -18.30 11.22
CA ASP A 119 2.47 -18.36 10.20
C ASP A 119 2.63 -17.01 9.52
N SER A 120 3.84 -16.70 9.04
CA SER A 120 4.13 -15.41 8.42
C SER A 120 5.11 -15.56 7.25
N LEU A 121 4.93 -14.72 6.24
CA LEU A 121 5.88 -14.53 5.14
C LEU A 121 6.42 -13.11 5.18
N ASN A 122 7.74 -12.97 5.17
CA ASN A 122 8.48 -11.69 5.28
C ASN A 122 8.16 -10.89 6.56
N GLY A 123 7.61 -11.53 7.59
CA GLY A 123 7.26 -10.92 8.86
C GLY A 123 7.55 -11.85 10.03
N THR A 124 7.02 -11.53 11.20
CA THR A 124 7.13 -12.36 12.39
C THR A 124 5.76 -12.94 12.74
N ALA A 125 5.70 -14.27 12.82
CA ALA A 125 4.51 -14.96 13.31
C ALA A 125 4.23 -14.61 14.77
N ARG A 126 2.97 -14.64 15.19
CA ARG A 126 2.57 -14.43 16.58
C ARG A 126 2.90 -15.65 17.42
N SER A 127 3.13 -15.43 18.70
CA SER A 127 3.40 -16.54 19.62
C SER A 127 2.10 -17.29 19.96
N VAL A 128 2.15 -18.62 19.92
CA VAL A 128 1.05 -19.48 20.37
C VAL A 128 0.74 -19.20 21.84
N GLY A 129 -0.54 -19.11 22.20
CA GLY A 129 -1.01 -18.75 23.53
C GLY A 129 -0.98 -17.23 23.84
N GLN A 130 -0.50 -16.39 22.93
CA GLN A 130 -0.53 -14.94 23.08
C GLN A 130 -1.98 -14.46 23.15
N SER A 131 -2.33 -13.71 24.20
CA SER A 131 -3.62 -13.02 24.29
C SER A 131 -3.72 -11.89 23.28
N VAL A 132 -4.87 -11.78 22.65
CA VAL A 132 -5.17 -10.74 21.66
C VAL A 132 -6.51 -10.07 21.95
N THR A 133 -6.64 -8.82 21.55
CA THR A 133 -7.90 -8.08 21.68
C THR A 133 -8.63 -8.14 20.35
N LEU A 134 -9.81 -8.74 20.33
CA LEU A 134 -10.67 -8.77 19.16
C LEU A 134 -11.55 -7.52 19.07
N PRO A 135 -11.98 -7.13 17.88
CA PRO A 135 -13.00 -6.10 17.71
C PRO A 135 -14.30 -6.44 18.47
N ALA A 136 -15.02 -5.41 18.88
CA ALA A 136 -16.28 -5.59 19.63
C ALA A 136 -17.25 -6.52 18.88
N GLY A 137 -17.82 -7.48 19.61
CA GLY A 137 -18.78 -8.46 19.08
C GLY A 137 -18.15 -9.73 18.49
N MET A 138 -16.81 -9.84 18.43
CA MET A 138 -16.12 -11.07 17.96
C MET A 138 -15.70 -12.02 19.10
N ASN A 139 -15.84 -11.59 20.35
CA ASN A 139 -15.47 -12.39 21.55
C ASN A 139 -16.58 -13.38 21.96
N THR A 140 -17.14 -14.10 21.01
CA THR A 140 -18.15 -15.12 21.34
C THR A 140 -17.46 -16.35 21.92
N PRO A 141 -17.82 -16.82 23.13
CA PRO A 141 -17.24 -18.02 23.72
C PRO A 141 -17.32 -19.22 22.79
N GLY A 142 -16.20 -19.95 22.68
CA GLY A 142 -16.07 -21.10 21.77
C GLY A 142 -15.87 -20.75 20.30
N ALA A 143 -15.80 -19.47 19.92
CA ALA A 143 -15.53 -19.08 18.53
C ALA A 143 -14.07 -19.31 18.16
N SER A 144 -13.85 -19.68 16.90
CA SER A 144 -12.55 -19.65 16.23
C SER A 144 -12.60 -18.67 15.08
N LEU A 145 -11.55 -17.90 14.90
CA LEU A 145 -11.41 -16.88 13.87
C LEU A 145 -10.05 -17.00 13.19
N ILE A 146 -10.04 -16.94 11.88
CA ILE A 146 -8.83 -16.77 11.08
C ILE A 146 -8.55 -15.27 10.94
N TRP A 147 -7.40 -14.85 11.40
CA TRP A 147 -6.92 -13.48 11.36
C TRP A 147 -5.85 -13.32 10.29
N GLY A 148 -6.18 -12.65 9.21
CA GLY A 148 -5.25 -12.27 8.15
C GLY A 148 -4.75 -10.84 8.37
N GLU A 149 -3.47 -10.67 8.42
CA GLU A 149 -2.79 -9.38 8.62
C GLU A 149 -1.78 -9.17 7.50
N THR A 150 -1.71 -7.96 6.98
CA THR A 150 -0.71 -7.58 5.98
C THR A 150 -0.14 -6.21 6.29
N GLN A 151 1.12 -6.03 5.96
CA GLN A 151 1.80 -4.75 6.04
C GLN A 151 2.62 -4.52 4.77
N TYR A 152 2.64 -3.29 4.31
CA TYR A 152 3.45 -2.85 3.18
C TYR A 152 4.16 -1.54 3.55
N VAL A 153 5.48 -1.53 3.49
CA VAL A 153 6.28 -0.32 3.71
C VAL A 153 6.40 0.42 2.39
N TYR A 154 5.49 1.40 2.19
CA TYR A 154 5.50 2.24 1.00
C TYR A 154 6.50 3.37 1.15
N THR A 155 7.45 3.48 0.22
CA THR A 155 8.38 4.59 0.11
C THR A 155 8.09 5.33 -1.19
N PRO A 156 7.61 6.58 -1.15
CA PRO A 156 7.34 7.39 -2.33
C PRO A 156 8.62 7.57 -3.16
N GLY A 157 8.51 7.36 -4.47
CA GLY A 157 9.68 7.35 -5.37
C GLY A 157 10.29 8.73 -5.61
N LEU A 158 9.50 9.80 -5.48
CA LEU A 158 9.92 11.17 -5.75
C LEU A 158 10.13 11.97 -4.46
N GLY A 159 9.41 11.64 -3.37
CA GLY A 159 9.59 12.26 -2.05
C GLY A 159 9.31 13.76 -1.97
N TYR A 160 8.59 14.33 -2.95
CA TYR A 160 8.31 15.78 -2.98
C TYR A 160 7.10 16.16 -2.11
N VAL A 161 6.13 15.28 -1.98
CA VAL A 161 4.89 15.54 -1.22
C VAL A 161 4.81 14.66 0.02
N LEU A 162 5.15 13.38 -0.13
CA LEU A 162 5.25 12.43 0.97
C LEU A 162 6.72 12.16 1.25
N THR A 163 7.20 12.59 2.42
CA THR A 163 8.57 12.36 2.86
C THR A 163 8.66 11.19 3.82
N GLY A 164 9.58 10.26 3.55
CA GLY A 164 9.78 9.07 4.38
C GLY A 164 8.90 7.89 3.99
N SER A 165 9.07 6.77 4.70
CA SER A 165 8.32 5.54 4.47
C SER A 165 7.02 5.53 5.28
N ILE A 166 5.94 5.05 4.68
CA ILE A 166 4.62 4.94 5.31
C ILE A 166 4.27 3.44 5.38
N THR A 167 3.96 2.94 6.58
CA THR A 167 3.49 1.57 6.74
C THR A 167 1.98 1.49 6.51
N LEU A 168 1.60 0.79 5.46
CA LEU A 168 0.21 0.52 5.08
C LEU A 168 -0.18 -0.84 5.65
N SER A 169 -0.99 -0.88 6.69
CA SER A 169 -1.43 -2.13 7.33
C SER A 169 -2.89 -2.44 7.00
N SER A 170 -3.22 -3.72 6.85
CA SER A 170 -4.59 -4.20 6.73
C SER A 170 -4.77 -5.45 7.55
N GLN A 171 -5.97 -5.66 8.08
CA GLN A 171 -6.33 -6.86 8.82
C GLN A 171 -7.78 -7.23 8.57
N ILE A 172 -8.06 -8.52 8.68
CA ILE A 172 -9.40 -9.06 8.56
C ILE A 172 -9.55 -10.30 9.43
N PHE A 173 -10.75 -10.50 9.97
CA PHE A 173 -11.13 -11.70 10.69
C PHE A 173 -12.20 -12.44 9.90
N MET A 174 -12.07 -13.75 9.80
CA MET A 174 -13.04 -14.65 9.14
C MET A 174 -13.26 -15.87 9.98
N SER A 175 -14.50 -16.36 10.03
CA SER A 175 -14.79 -17.65 10.65
C SER A 175 -14.35 -18.79 9.73
N PRO A 176 -13.80 -19.90 10.26
CA PRO A 176 -13.62 -21.14 9.50
C PRO A 176 -14.92 -21.55 8.82
N ARG A 177 -14.83 -22.08 7.58
CA ARG A 177 -16.04 -22.44 6.80
C ARG A 177 -16.41 -23.90 6.87
N ASN A 178 -15.42 -24.77 6.94
CA ASN A 178 -15.60 -26.22 6.79
C ASN A 178 -15.39 -26.99 8.10
N ALA A 179 -15.02 -26.29 9.19
CA ALA A 179 -14.80 -26.88 10.51
C ALA A 179 -15.02 -25.83 11.60
N PRO A 180 -15.24 -26.23 12.88
CA PRO A 180 -15.31 -25.28 14.00
C PRO A 180 -14.00 -24.52 14.23
N SER A 181 -12.86 -25.10 13.88
CA SER A 181 -11.51 -24.54 13.95
C SER A 181 -10.64 -25.12 12.82
N VAL A 182 -9.53 -24.48 12.51
CA VAL A 182 -8.59 -24.93 11.47
C VAL A 182 -7.33 -25.45 12.14
N LEU A 183 -7.07 -26.74 12.01
CA LEU A 183 -5.87 -27.36 12.58
C LEU A 183 -4.62 -26.97 11.77
N ARG A 184 -3.49 -26.82 12.46
CA ARG A 184 -2.19 -26.58 11.84
C ARG A 184 -1.26 -27.75 12.11
N THR A 185 -0.83 -28.44 11.08
CA THR A 185 0.04 -29.63 11.17
C THR A 185 1.37 -29.34 10.50
N ASN A 186 2.43 -29.38 11.28
CA ASN A 186 3.80 -29.16 10.82
C ASN A 186 4.39 -30.48 10.26
N SER A 187 3.93 -30.90 9.10
CA SER A 187 4.45 -32.09 8.40
C SER A 187 4.58 -31.81 6.90
#